data_f27da8a7ca770f9f16dd13dc06da3468
#
_entry.id   f27da8a7ca770f9f16dd13dc06da3468
#
_cell.length_a   1.000
_cell.length_b   1.000
_cell.length_c   1.000
_cell.angle_alpha   90.00
_cell.angle_beta   90.00
_cell.angle_gamma   90.00
#
_symmetry.space_group_name_H-M   'P 1'
#
loop_
_entity.id
_entity.type
_entity.pdbx_description
1 polymer ?
#
loop_
_entity_poly.entity_id
_entity_poly.type
_entity_poly.pdbx_seq_one_letter_code
_entity_poly.pdbx_strand_id
1 'polypeptide(L)'
;MRLFNHTIHIPFFHPRMILIRVREWVMHLGISKRQWFVWATAILTLILVTTQVVPSDFRYVCVILLSFCAFLFSAFCLREDLKGIEWFMLLVLPTFYSASVALFYFLLPVRWLTRVPVAVLYAFGFYALLLTENIYNVAANRTIALLRAAHSVGFLITFVVYFLLVQTVFAFRVGPLLNTCCIGFLSFILVFQSLWAMELEEKVSERLLSVTVALTAVLMQLTWTLSFWPVPRMMAALFLSSVFYSVVGMAQQYMVEKMYKKTVIEFFLVCIVIACIFLATTRWRGV
;
A
#
# COMPACT_ATOMS: atom_id res chain seq x y z
N MET A 1 -35.37 23.01 -50.46
CA MET A 1 -35.95 22.72 -49.14
C MET A 1 -34.90 22.10 -48.28
N ARG A 2 -34.05 22.93 -47.58
CA ARG A 2 -32.99 22.52 -46.68
C ARG A 2 -33.43 22.85 -45.26
N LEU A 3 -33.75 21.86 -44.45
CA LEU A 3 -34.15 22.04 -43.08
C LEU A 3 -33.09 21.41 -42.14
N PHE A 4 -32.46 22.28 -41.41
CA PHE A 4 -31.94 22.17 -40.04
C PHE A 4 -31.45 20.79 -39.55
N ASN A 5 -30.15 20.63 -39.48
CA ASN A 5 -29.50 19.69 -38.60
C ASN A 5 -28.70 20.45 -37.51
N HIS A 6 -29.42 20.85 -36.45
CA HIS A 6 -28.82 21.38 -35.23
C HIS A 6 -28.40 20.18 -34.37
N THR A 7 -27.17 19.73 -34.54
CA THR A 7 -26.50 18.87 -33.56
C THR A 7 -26.16 19.74 -32.34
N ILE A 8 -26.90 19.53 -31.26
CA ILE A 8 -26.60 20.08 -29.93
C ILE A 8 -25.31 19.44 -29.45
N HIS A 9 -24.22 20.19 -29.57
CA HIS A 9 -22.94 19.85 -28.88
C HIS A 9 -23.14 20.04 -27.38
N ILE A 10 -23.46 18.97 -26.67
CA ILE A 10 -23.34 18.94 -25.22
C ILE A 10 -21.82 18.99 -24.95
N PRO A 11 -21.27 19.97 -24.22
CA PRO A 11 -19.86 19.98 -23.88
C PRO A 11 -19.62 18.84 -22.92
N PHE A 12 -19.11 17.70 -23.43
CA PHE A 12 -18.57 16.65 -22.61
C PHE A 12 -17.48 17.27 -21.73
N PHE A 13 -17.73 17.28 -20.44
CA PHE A 13 -16.82 17.77 -19.41
C PHE A 13 -15.57 16.87 -19.44
N HIS A 14 -14.56 17.25 -20.24
CA HIS A 14 -13.31 16.52 -20.33
C HIS A 14 -12.48 16.82 -19.07
N PRO A 15 -12.31 15.83 -18.17
CA PRO A 15 -11.49 16.02 -16.96
C PRO A 15 -10.05 16.45 -17.27
N ARG A 16 -9.57 16.17 -18.50
CA ARG A 16 -8.27 16.64 -19.01
C ARG A 16 -8.14 18.16 -19.09
N MET A 17 -9.21 18.90 -19.35
CA MET A 17 -9.13 20.39 -19.46
C MET A 17 -8.94 21.07 -18.10
N ILE A 18 -9.53 20.51 -17.04
CA ILE A 18 -9.30 21.02 -15.67
C ILE A 18 -7.86 20.76 -15.25
N LEU A 19 -7.34 19.56 -15.53
CA LEU A 19 -5.96 19.19 -15.24
C LEU A 19 -4.94 20.05 -16.02
N ILE A 20 -5.24 20.43 -17.26
CA ILE A 20 -4.38 21.32 -18.07
C ILE A 20 -4.37 22.73 -17.49
N ARG A 21 -5.53 23.28 -17.11
CA ARG A 21 -5.63 24.63 -16.55
C ARG A 21 -4.97 24.74 -15.16
N VAL A 22 -5.12 23.70 -14.33
CA VAL A 22 -4.40 23.59 -13.05
C VAL A 22 -2.89 23.46 -13.28
N ARG A 23 -2.47 22.75 -14.34
CA ARG A 23 -1.05 22.63 -14.72
C ARG A 23 -0.42 23.97 -15.08
N GLU A 24 -1.10 24.79 -15.88
CA GLU A 24 -0.59 26.13 -16.27
C GLU A 24 -0.46 27.03 -15.05
N TRP A 25 -1.45 27.01 -14.16
CA TRP A 25 -1.43 27.79 -12.92
C TRP A 25 -0.30 27.38 -11.97
N VAL A 26 -0.04 26.06 -11.86
CA VAL A 26 1.03 25.48 -11.02
C VAL A 26 2.42 25.74 -11.60
N MET A 27 2.59 25.75 -12.94
CA MET A 27 3.88 26.07 -13.57
C MET A 27 4.28 27.55 -13.36
N HIS A 28 3.32 28.45 -13.18
CA HIS A 28 3.60 29.85 -12.82
C HIS A 28 4.16 30.03 -11.41
N LEU A 29 3.99 29.05 -10.50
CA LEU A 29 4.49 29.13 -9.13
C LEU A 29 5.97 28.76 -8.97
N GLY A 30 6.65 28.29 -10.02
CA GLY A 30 8.08 27.93 -9.98
C GLY A 30 8.45 26.83 -8.96
N ILE A 31 7.45 26.08 -8.46
CA ILE A 31 7.63 25.03 -7.43
C ILE A 31 8.13 23.74 -8.08
N SER A 32 9.27 23.22 -7.60
CA SER A 32 9.82 21.95 -8.09
C SER A 32 8.94 20.75 -7.69
N LYS A 33 8.98 19.67 -8.48
CA LYS A 33 8.25 18.42 -8.20
C LYS A 33 8.52 17.87 -6.79
N ARG A 34 9.77 17.97 -6.32
CA ARG A 34 10.15 17.55 -4.96
C ARG A 34 9.49 18.40 -3.86
N GLN A 35 9.32 19.68 -4.07
CA GLN A 35 8.61 20.54 -3.12
C GLN A 35 7.14 20.17 -3.01
N TRP A 36 6.49 19.76 -4.12
CA TRP A 36 5.13 19.22 -4.09
C TRP A 36 5.01 17.97 -3.24
N PHE A 37 5.99 17.06 -3.29
CA PHE A 37 6.02 15.87 -2.43
C PHE A 37 6.12 16.25 -0.95
N VAL A 38 6.94 17.24 -0.62
CA VAL A 38 7.06 17.76 0.76
C VAL A 38 5.75 18.36 1.25
N TRP A 39 5.11 19.22 0.44
CA TRP A 39 3.83 19.83 0.80
C TRP A 39 2.71 18.81 0.95
N ALA A 40 2.58 17.87 0.02
CA ALA A 40 1.61 16.79 0.11
C ALA A 40 1.80 15.98 1.40
N THR A 41 3.04 15.61 1.71
CA THR A 41 3.38 14.87 2.93
C THR A 41 3.04 15.67 4.18
N ALA A 42 3.40 16.95 4.24
CA ALA A 42 3.13 17.82 5.39
C ALA A 42 1.62 17.97 5.64
N ILE A 43 0.84 18.22 4.59
CA ILE A 43 -0.62 18.36 4.69
C ILE A 43 -1.26 17.06 5.18
N LEU A 44 -0.89 15.91 4.59
CA LEU A 44 -1.45 14.60 4.98
C LEU A 44 -1.04 14.22 6.40
N THR A 45 0.17 14.55 6.83
CA THR A 45 0.61 14.33 8.22
C THR A 45 -0.20 15.18 9.18
N LEU A 46 -0.48 16.44 8.84
CA LEU A 46 -1.34 17.30 9.64
C LEU A 46 -2.76 16.73 9.74
N ILE A 47 -3.33 16.28 8.62
CA ILE A 47 -4.64 15.62 8.62
C ILE A 47 -4.62 14.38 9.51
N LEU A 48 -3.57 13.53 9.42
CA LEU A 48 -3.43 12.36 10.29
C LEU A 48 -3.44 12.73 11.78
N VAL A 49 -2.70 13.75 12.17
CA VAL A 49 -2.65 14.20 13.56
C VAL A 49 -4.01 14.72 14.02
N THR A 50 -4.73 15.46 13.18
CA THR A 50 -6.08 15.97 13.50
C THR A 50 -7.09 14.85 13.68
N THR A 51 -6.96 13.69 13.01
CA THR A 51 -7.86 12.55 13.20
C THR A 51 -7.92 12.05 14.64
N GLN A 52 -6.87 12.28 15.44
CA GLN A 52 -6.79 11.86 16.84
C GLN A 52 -7.58 12.77 17.79
N VAL A 53 -7.94 13.97 17.36
CA VAL A 53 -8.72 14.92 18.16
C VAL A 53 -10.22 14.70 17.94
N VAL A 54 -10.58 14.00 16.87
CA VAL A 54 -11.97 13.74 16.48
C VAL A 54 -12.62 12.68 17.41
N PRO A 55 -13.89 12.86 17.81
CA PRO A 55 -14.65 11.87 18.57
C PRO A 55 -14.67 10.48 17.94
N SER A 56 -14.83 9.43 18.76
CA SER A 56 -14.79 8.01 18.36
C SER A 56 -15.71 7.68 17.18
N ASP A 57 -16.87 8.32 17.11
CA ASP A 57 -17.93 8.01 16.14
C ASP A 57 -17.55 8.36 14.69
N PHE A 58 -16.69 9.37 14.53
CA PHE A 58 -16.23 9.83 13.20
C PHE A 58 -14.88 9.28 12.77
N ARG A 59 -14.23 8.44 13.58
CA ARG A 59 -12.87 7.94 13.30
C ARG A 59 -12.75 7.23 11.95
N TYR A 60 -13.69 6.35 11.63
CA TYR A 60 -13.67 5.61 10.36
C TYR A 60 -13.87 6.53 9.15
N VAL A 61 -14.73 7.56 9.30
CA VAL A 61 -14.92 8.58 8.28
C VAL A 61 -13.61 9.34 8.03
N CYS A 62 -12.90 9.69 9.10
CA CYS A 62 -11.59 10.34 9.00
C CYS A 62 -10.55 9.48 8.27
N VAL A 63 -10.54 8.15 8.49
CA VAL A 63 -9.65 7.23 7.74
C VAL A 63 -9.97 7.25 6.26
N ILE A 64 -11.25 7.16 5.90
CA ILE A 64 -11.70 7.20 4.50
C ILE A 64 -11.30 8.52 3.85
N LEU A 65 -11.54 9.64 4.53
CA LEU A 65 -11.16 10.97 4.02
C LEU A 65 -9.64 11.12 3.87
N LEU A 66 -8.85 10.69 4.85
CA LEU A 66 -7.38 10.72 4.76
C LEU A 66 -6.88 9.86 3.60
N SER A 67 -7.42 8.65 3.44
CA SER A 67 -7.04 7.75 2.34
C SER A 67 -7.41 8.33 0.98
N PHE A 68 -8.58 8.96 0.88
CA PHE A 68 -9.02 9.65 -0.33
C PHE A 68 -8.15 10.87 -0.63
N CYS A 69 -7.80 11.67 0.38
CA CYS A 69 -6.83 12.76 0.23
C CYS A 69 -5.46 12.24 -0.21
N ALA A 70 -4.98 11.15 0.38
CA ALA A 70 -3.71 10.53 -0.02
C ALA A 70 -3.74 10.07 -1.48
N PHE A 71 -4.84 9.46 -1.93
CA PHE A 71 -5.05 9.10 -3.33
C PHE A 71 -4.99 10.34 -4.24
N LEU A 72 -5.73 11.42 -3.91
CA LEU A 72 -5.75 12.64 -4.72
C LEU A 72 -4.38 13.34 -4.77
N PHE A 73 -3.71 13.49 -3.62
CA PHE A 73 -2.39 14.13 -3.57
C PHE A 73 -1.34 13.30 -4.32
N SER A 74 -1.36 11.97 -4.20
CA SER A 74 -0.46 11.10 -4.94
C SER A 74 -0.73 11.16 -6.45
N ALA A 75 -2.00 11.13 -6.87
CA ALA A 75 -2.39 11.29 -8.27
C ALA A 75 -1.93 12.65 -8.83
N PHE A 76 -2.05 13.72 -8.05
CA PHE A 76 -1.57 15.04 -8.44
C PHE A 76 -0.04 15.09 -8.55
N CYS A 77 0.69 14.49 -7.62
CA CYS A 77 2.15 14.47 -7.61
C CYS A 77 2.76 13.63 -8.75
N LEU A 78 2.09 12.53 -9.14
CA LEU A 78 2.59 11.55 -10.12
C LEU A 78 2.03 11.75 -11.54
N ARG A 79 1.20 12.74 -11.78
CA ARG A 79 0.36 12.94 -12.99
C ARG A 79 1.10 13.04 -14.34
N GLU A 80 2.41 13.31 -14.34
CA GLU A 80 3.10 13.74 -15.57
C GLU A 80 3.27 12.64 -16.61
N ASP A 81 3.43 11.37 -16.18
CA ASP A 81 3.76 10.25 -17.07
C ASP A 81 2.77 9.06 -16.96
N LEU A 82 1.64 9.24 -16.27
CA LEU A 82 0.67 8.17 -16.00
C LEU A 82 -0.10 7.72 -17.25
N LYS A 83 0.04 6.44 -17.61
CA LYS A 83 -0.65 5.81 -18.72
C LYS A 83 -1.26 4.46 -18.31
N GLY A 84 -2.40 4.11 -18.90
CA GLY A 84 -2.98 2.79 -18.75
C GLY A 84 -3.26 2.34 -17.32
N ILE A 85 -2.94 1.08 -17.01
CA ILE A 85 -3.15 0.43 -15.71
C ILE A 85 -2.15 0.90 -14.66
N GLU A 86 -0.99 1.41 -15.10
CA GLU A 86 0.08 1.94 -14.25
C GLU A 86 -0.45 3.01 -13.28
N TRP A 87 -1.36 3.88 -13.79
CA TRP A 87 -1.98 4.93 -13.00
C TRP A 87 -2.63 4.39 -11.72
N PHE A 88 -3.37 3.29 -11.83
CA PHE A 88 -4.04 2.71 -10.66
C PHE A 88 -3.03 2.04 -9.72
N MET A 89 -2.07 1.30 -10.27
CA MET A 89 -1.09 0.54 -9.47
C MET A 89 -0.20 1.43 -8.62
N LEU A 90 0.26 2.55 -9.18
CA LEU A 90 1.09 3.53 -8.46
C LEU A 90 0.35 4.26 -7.33
N LEU A 91 -0.99 4.32 -7.37
CA LEU A 91 -1.78 4.99 -6.34
C LEU A 91 -2.26 4.05 -5.23
N VAL A 92 -2.23 2.74 -5.45
CA VAL A 92 -2.65 1.73 -4.47
C VAL A 92 -1.84 1.86 -3.18
N LEU A 93 -0.51 1.81 -3.28
CA LEU A 93 0.34 1.75 -2.10
C LEU A 93 0.29 3.02 -1.23
N PRO A 94 0.32 4.26 -1.76
CA PRO A 94 0.13 5.49 -0.97
C PRO A 94 -1.22 5.54 -0.24
N THR A 95 -2.28 5.09 -0.90
CA THR A 95 -3.63 5.04 -0.32
C THR A 95 -3.70 4.06 0.84
N PHE A 96 -3.21 2.82 0.62
CA PHE A 96 -3.19 1.80 1.67
C PHE A 96 -2.23 2.12 2.81
N TYR A 97 -1.10 2.79 2.54
CA TYR A 97 -0.19 3.27 3.57
C TYR A 97 -0.90 4.26 4.51
N SER A 98 -1.60 5.25 3.96
CA SER A 98 -2.34 6.22 4.77
C SER A 98 -3.47 5.56 5.56
N ALA A 99 -4.23 4.65 4.92
CA ALA A 99 -5.29 3.89 5.59
C ALA A 99 -4.74 3.03 6.73
N SER A 100 -3.67 2.28 6.48
CA SER A 100 -3.08 1.34 7.44
C SER A 100 -2.52 2.05 8.67
N VAL A 101 -1.78 3.15 8.45
CA VAL A 101 -1.22 3.95 9.56
C VAL A 101 -2.34 4.60 10.37
N ALA A 102 -3.36 5.18 9.74
CA ALA A 102 -4.48 5.80 10.45
C ALA A 102 -5.29 4.79 11.27
N LEU A 103 -5.59 3.62 10.71
CA LEU A 103 -6.28 2.54 11.42
C LEU A 103 -5.46 2.03 12.60
N PHE A 104 -4.18 1.78 12.40
CA PHE A 104 -3.29 1.33 13.47
C PHE A 104 -3.12 2.40 14.57
N TYR A 105 -3.09 3.68 14.17
CA TYR A 105 -2.98 4.80 15.10
C TYR A 105 -4.13 4.84 16.10
N PHE A 106 -5.34 4.41 15.72
CA PHE A 106 -6.47 4.30 16.65
C PHE A 106 -6.36 3.14 17.66
N LEU A 107 -5.51 2.15 17.38
CA LEU A 107 -5.23 1.06 18.32
C LEU A 107 -4.22 1.46 19.40
N LEU A 108 -3.49 2.55 19.21
CA LEU A 108 -2.48 3.03 20.15
C LEU A 108 -3.11 3.90 21.24
N PRO A 109 -2.55 3.88 22.47
CA PRO A 109 -3.02 4.75 23.54
C PRO A 109 -2.80 6.22 23.20
N VAL A 110 -3.78 7.07 23.54
CA VAL A 110 -3.78 8.51 23.23
C VAL A 110 -2.82 9.25 24.17
N ARG A 111 -1.51 9.20 23.85
CA ARG A 111 -0.44 9.90 24.60
C ARG A 111 0.44 10.67 23.61
N TRP A 112 0.97 11.80 24.04
CA TRP A 112 1.92 12.59 23.22
C TRP A 112 3.13 11.78 22.77
N LEU A 113 3.62 10.90 23.65
CA LEU A 113 4.75 10.01 23.40
C LEU A 113 4.52 9.03 22.23
N THR A 114 3.27 8.69 21.93
CA THR A 114 2.92 7.84 20.79
C THR A 114 2.54 8.65 19.55
N ARG A 115 1.96 9.82 19.72
CA ARG A 115 1.50 10.68 18.62
C ARG A 115 2.64 11.20 17.77
N VAL A 116 3.67 11.77 18.41
CA VAL A 116 4.80 12.40 17.70
C VAL A 116 5.59 11.37 16.87
N PRO A 117 6.04 10.23 17.42
CA PRO A 117 6.76 9.24 16.64
C PRO A 117 5.95 8.71 15.45
N VAL A 118 4.65 8.43 15.61
CA VAL A 118 3.82 7.94 14.50
C VAL A 118 3.69 9.00 13.41
N ALA A 119 3.48 10.27 13.76
CA ALA A 119 3.41 11.35 12.78
C ALA A 119 4.72 11.52 12.00
N VAL A 120 5.87 11.45 12.70
CA VAL A 120 7.20 11.52 12.07
C VAL A 120 7.43 10.33 11.15
N LEU A 121 7.15 9.11 11.60
CA LEU A 121 7.30 7.90 10.79
C LEU A 121 6.35 7.92 9.58
N TYR A 122 5.13 8.41 9.76
CA TYR A 122 4.19 8.58 8.66
C TYR A 122 4.72 9.55 7.62
N ALA A 123 5.19 10.73 8.03
CA ALA A 123 5.74 11.73 7.13
C ALA A 123 6.94 11.18 6.36
N PHE A 124 7.86 10.53 7.06
CA PHE A 124 9.07 9.97 6.43
C PHE A 124 8.73 8.86 5.43
N GLY A 125 7.85 7.94 5.84
CA GLY A 125 7.40 6.82 5.00
C GLY A 125 6.60 7.29 3.79
N PHE A 126 5.68 8.25 3.95
CA PHE A 126 4.89 8.77 2.85
C PHE A 126 5.75 9.53 1.82
N TYR A 127 6.72 10.32 2.29
CA TYR A 127 7.66 11.00 1.41
C TYR A 127 8.55 10.01 0.64
N ALA A 128 9.10 8.99 1.33
CA ALA A 128 9.88 7.92 0.70
C ALA A 128 9.04 7.15 -0.32
N LEU A 129 7.77 6.93 -0.01
CA LEU A 129 6.82 6.26 -0.90
C LEU A 129 6.57 7.08 -2.18
N LEU A 130 6.29 8.37 -2.07
CA LEU A 130 6.12 9.23 -3.25
C LEU A 130 7.36 9.27 -4.14
N LEU A 131 8.56 9.24 -3.54
CA LEU A 131 9.81 9.13 -4.31
C LEU A 131 9.92 7.78 -5.02
N THR A 132 9.56 6.70 -4.35
CA THR A 132 9.59 5.34 -4.90
C THR A 132 8.61 5.20 -6.07
N GLU A 133 7.36 5.62 -5.89
CA GLU A 133 6.33 5.59 -6.94
C GLU A 133 6.70 6.49 -8.13
N ASN A 134 7.34 7.64 -7.87
CA ASN A 134 7.86 8.48 -8.95
C ASN A 134 9.00 7.81 -9.73
N ILE A 135 9.84 7.00 -9.07
CA ILE A 135 10.88 6.22 -9.76
C ILE A 135 10.23 5.14 -10.62
N TYR A 136 9.20 4.43 -10.14
CA TYR A 136 8.46 3.45 -10.93
C TYR A 136 7.79 4.09 -12.15
N ASN A 137 7.14 5.23 -11.97
CA ASN A 137 6.50 5.98 -13.04
C ASN A 137 7.47 6.37 -14.17
N VAL A 138 8.67 6.81 -13.82
CA VAL A 138 9.71 7.13 -14.81
C VAL A 138 10.37 5.87 -15.38
N ALA A 139 10.54 4.81 -14.57
CA ALA A 139 11.16 3.56 -14.97
C ALA A 139 10.35 2.76 -15.98
N ALA A 140 9.02 2.88 -15.95
CA ALA A 140 8.15 2.30 -16.97
C ALA A 140 8.45 2.80 -18.38
N ASN A 141 9.05 4.00 -18.50
CA ASN A 141 9.38 4.62 -19.80
C ASN A 141 10.89 4.64 -20.11
N ARG A 142 11.77 4.46 -19.10
CA ARG A 142 13.24 4.59 -19.24
C ARG A 142 13.99 3.71 -18.25
N THR A 143 15.13 3.14 -18.63
CA THR A 143 16.01 2.40 -17.70
C THR A 143 16.67 3.35 -16.70
N ILE A 144 16.47 3.09 -15.40
CA ILE A 144 16.97 3.93 -14.31
C ILE A 144 17.82 3.11 -13.34
N ALA A 145 19.00 3.58 -13.00
CA ALA A 145 19.90 2.91 -12.04
C ALA A 145 19.29 2.83 -10.62
N LEU A 146 18.45 3.80 -10.24
CA LEU A 146 17.77 3.87 -8.94
C LEU A 146 16.61 2.87 -8.75
N LEU A 147 16.19 2.16 -9.82
CA LEU A 147 15.06 1.23 -9.78
C LEU A 147 15.26 0.12 -8.74
N ARG A 148 16.48 -0.40 -8.60
CA ARG A 148 16.77 -1.43 -7.59
C ARG A 148 16.54 -0.94 -6.16
N ALA A 149 16.94 0.30 -5.86
CA ALA A 149 16.70 0.90 -4.55
C ALA A 149 15.19 1.15 -4.32
N ALA A 150 14.48 1.59 -5.35
CA ALA A 150 13.03 1.79 -5.29
C ALA A 150 12.29 0.46 -5.00
N HIS A 151 12.67 -0.65 -5.65
CA HIS A 151 12.09 -1.97 -5.36
C HIS A 151 12.28 -2.37 -3.89
N SER A 152 13.47 -2.15 -3.32
CA SER A 152 13.73 -2.49 -1.90
C SER A 152 12.91 -1.62 -0.95
N VAL A 153 12.82 -0.31 -1.19
CA VAL A 153 12.04 0.62 -0.36
C VAL A 153 10.54 0.35 -0.51
N GLY A 154 10.05 0.18 -1.75
CA GLY A 154 8.66 -0.13 -2.03
C GLY A 154 8.20 -1.43 -1.36
N PHE A 155 9.02 -2.49 -1.45
CA PHE A 155 8.72 -3.77 -0.81
C PHE A 155 8.72 -3.68 0.72
N LEU A 156 9.67 -2.94 1.32
CA LEU A 156 9.70 -2.69 2.76
C LEU A 156 8.43 -1.96 3.23
N ILE A 157 8.02 -0.92 2.50
CA ILE A 157 6.79 -0.19 2.84
C ILE A 157 5.56 -1.08 2.66
N THR A 158 5.49 -1.88 1.60
CA THR A 158 4.39 -2.85 1.40
C THR A 158 4.30 -3.85 2.55
N PHE A 159 5.43 -4.36 3.04
CA PHE A 159 5.48 -5.21 4.23
C PHE A 159 4.94 -4.52 5.48
N VAL A 160 5.34 -3.26 5.73
CA VAL A 160 4.83 -2.47 6.87
C VAL A 160 3.33 -2.25 6.74
N VAL A 161 2.84 -1.86 5.57
CA VAL A 161 1.41 -1.68 5.28
C VAL A 161 0.64 -2.98 5.55
N TYR A 162 1.14 -4.10 5.04
CA TYR A 162 0.51 -5.40 5.25
C TYR A 162 0.42 -5.75 6.74
N PHE A 163 1.53 -5.58 7.49
CA PHE A 163 1.56 -5.83 8.93
C PHE A 163 0.53 -4.98 9.69
N LEU A 164 0.47 -3.67 9.42
CA LEU A 164 -0.46 -2.76 10.09
C LEU A 164 -1.92 -3.10 9.78
N LEU A 165 -2.24 -3.47 8.53
CA LEU A 165 -3.58 -3.88 8.13
C LEU A 165 -3.99 -5.20 8.76
N VAL A 166 -3.12 -6.21 8.72
CA VAL A 166 -3.39 -7.52 9.35
C VAL A 166 -3.58 -7.37 10.85
N GLN A 167 -2.72 -6.60 11.52
CA GLN A 167 -2.85 -6.29 12.95
C GLN A 167 -4.19 -5.63 13.25
N THR A 168 -4.63 -4.71 12.40
CA THR A 168 -5.91 -4.02 12.56
C THR A 168 -7.09 -4.98 12.37
N VAL A 169 -7.07 -5.82 11.33
CA VAL A 169 -8.13 -6.81 11.10
C VAL A 169 -8.25 -7.77 12.28
N PHE A 170 -7.15 -8.32 12.78
CA PHE A 170 -7.19 -9.17 13.97
C PHE A 170 -7.62 -8.42 15.24
N ALA A 171 -7.38 -7.10 15.32
CA ALA A 171 -7.82 -6.30 16.46
C ALA A 171 -9.35 -6.13 16.55
N PHE A 172 -10.06 -6.14 15.41
CA PHE A 172 -11.52 -6.04 15.36
C PHE A 172 -12.25 -7.26 15.94
N ARG A 173 -11.57 -8.39 16.14
CA ARG A 173 -12.15 -9.63 16.71
C ARG A 173 -13.36 -10.15 15.92
N VAL A 174 -13.41 -9.96 14.65
CA VAL A 174 -14.42 -10.55 13.78
C VAL A 174 -14.19 -12.07 13.62
N GLY A 175 -15.21 -12.79 13.18
CA GLY A 175 -15.13 -14.24 13.04
C GLY A 175 -14.05 -14.70 12.02
N PRO A 176 -13.62 -15.98 12.09
CA PRO A 176 -12.56 -16.51 11.21
C PRO A 176 -12.83 -16.30 9.72
N LEU A 177 -14.06 -16.45 9.28
CA LEU A 177 -14.46 -16.25 7.88
C LEU A 177 -14.22 -14.80 7.43
N LEU A 178 -14.67 -13.82 8.21
CA LEU A 178 -14.48 -12.40 7.88
C LEU A 178 -13.00 -12.01 7.92
N ASN A 179 -12.22 -12.51 8.89
CA ASN A 179 -10.77 -12.29 8.92
C ASN A 179 -10.13 -12.79 7.64
N THR A 180 -10.45 -14.02 7.21
CA THR A 180 -9.88 -14.63 6.01
C THR A 180 -10.28 -13.89 4.74
N CYS A 181 -11.53 -13.49 4.61
CA CYS A 181 -11.99 -12.71 3.45
C CYS A 181 -11.33 -11.33 3.39
N CYS A 182 -11.27 -10.61 4.51
CA CYS A 182 -10.64 -9.28 4.56
C CYS A 182 -9.14 -9.36 4.27
N ILE A 183 -8.42 -10.25 4.95
CA ILE A 183 -6.97 -10.39 4.75
C ILE A 183 -6.67 -10.96 3.36
N GLY A 184 -7.50 -11.86 2.84
CA GLY A 184 -7.38 -12.36 1.47
C GLY A 184 -7.51 -11.25 0.43
N PHE A 185 -8.49 -10.38 0.56
CA PHE A 185 -8.67 -9.23 -0.32
C PHE A 185 -7.46 -8.26 -0.24
N LEU A 186 -7.01 -7.93 0.97
CA LEU A 186 -5.84 -7.08 1.19
C LEU A 186 -4.56 -7.72 0.62
N SER A 187 -4.38 -9.03 0.85
CA SER A 187 -3.25 -9.80 0.31
C SER A 187 -3.24 -9.78 -1.21
N PHE A 188 -4.40 -10.00 -1.85
CA PHE A 188 -4.50 -9.98 -3.31
C PHE A 188 -4.03 -8.65 -3.88
N ILE A 189 -4.54 -7.53 -3.35
CA ILE A 189 -4.19 -6.20 -3.85
C ILE A 189 -2.69 -5.90 -3.65
N LEU A 190 -2.16 -6.16 -2.43
CA LEU A 190 -0.77 -5.81 -2.11
C LEU A 190 0.24 -6.74 -2.78
N VAL A 191 -0.07 -8.04 -2.93
CA VAL A 191 0.76 -8.97 -3.71
C VAL A 191 0.76 -8.58 -5.17
N PHE A 192 -0.41 -8.30 -5.74
CA PHE A 192 -0.54 -7.90 -7.15
C PHE A 192 0.26 -6.64 -7.45
N GLN A 193 0.09 -5.59 -6.64
CA GLN A 193 0.83 -4.33 -6.78
C GLN A 193 2.34 -4.55 -6.61
N SER A 194 2.76 -5.36 -5.63
CA SER A 194 4.16 -5.63 -5.33
C SER A 194 4.87 -6.42 -6.43
N LEU A 195 4.18 -7.35 -7.10
CA LEU A 195 4.71 -8.12 -8.23
C LEU A 195 4.67 -7.30 -9.52
N TRP A 196 3.60 -6.52 -9.75
CA TRP A 196 3.50 -5.62 -10.89
C TRP A 196 4.65 -4.59 -10.90
N ALA A 197 5.05 -4.07 -9.73
CA ALA A 197 6.16 -3.15 -9.60
C ALA A 197 7.51 -3.74 -10.05
N MET A 198 7.63 -5.06 -10.21
CA MET A 198 8.83 -5.73 -10.74
C MET A 198 8.83 -5.81 -12.27
N GLU A 199 7.65 -5.94 -12.90
CA GLU A 199 7.50 -6.02 -14.36
C GLU A 199 7.38 -4.64 -15.01
N LEU A 200 6.62 -3.72 -14.39
CA LEU A 200 6.31 -2.36 -14.87
C LEU A 200 5.76 -2.36 -16.31
N GLU A 201 4.97 -3.37 -16.66
CA GLU A 201 4.36 -3.50 -17.98
C GLU A 201 2.95 -2.90 -18.00
N GLU A 202 2.55 -2.34 -19.16
CA GLU A 202 1.19 -1.79 -19.37
C GLU A 202 0.11 -2.89 -19.34
N LYS A 203 0.47 -4.14 -19.67
CA LYS A 203 -0.44 -5.27 -19.71
C LYS A 203 -0.16 -6.23 -18.56
N VAL A 204 -1.23 -6.68 -17.93
CA VAL A 204 -1.15 -7.71 -16.90
C VAL A 204 -0.77 -9.04 -17.55
N SER A 205 0.37 -9.62 -17.15
CA SER A 205 0.79 -10.92 -17.62
C SER A 205 -0.03 -12.04 -16.93
N GLU A 206 -0.32 -13.14 -17.64
CA GLU A 206 -0.98 -14.32 -17.04
C GLU A 206 -0.13 -14.90 -15.91
N ARG A 207 1.20 -14.81 -16.03
CA ARG A 207 2.15 -15.25 -15.02
C ARG A 207 1.98 -14.45 -13.72
N LEU A 208 1.89 -13.12 -13.82
CA LEU A 208 1.67 -12.23 -12.67
C LEU A 208 0.37 -12.56 -11.96
N LEU A 209 -0.72 -12.76 -12.71
CA LEU A 209 -2.03 -13.06 -12.13
C LEU A 209 -2.04 -14.44 -11.45
N SER A 210 -1.49 -15.47 -12.09
CA SER A 210 -1.45 -16.83 -11.53
C SER A 210 -0.63 -16.92 -10.24
N VAL A 211 0.54 -16.26 -10.19
CA VAL A 211 1.38 -16.20 -8.98
C VAL A 211 0.66 -15.42 -7.88
N THR A 212 0.03 -14.29 -8.21
CA THR A 212 -0.75 -13.49 -7.23
C THR A 212 -1.87 -14.32 -6.60
N VAL A 213 -2.66 -15.03 -7.40
CA VAL A 213 -3.76 -15.86 -6.89
C VAL A 213 -3.23 -16.99 -6.01
N ALA A 214 -2.16 -17.67 -6.44
CA ALA A 214 -1.55 -18.75 -5.67
C ALA A 214 -1.04 -18.28 -4.30
N LEU A 215 -0.29 -17.16 -4.26
CA LEU A 215 0.22 -16.60 -3.00
C LEU A 215 -0.91 -16.11 -2.09
N THR A 216 -1.93 -15.47 -2.67
CA THR A 216 -3.11 -15.04 -1.91
C THR A 216 -3.82 -16.22 -1.28
N ALA A 217 -4.00 -17.33 -2.01
CA ALA A 217 -4.62 -18.54 -1.48
C ALA A 217 -3.83 -19.12 -0.29
N VAL A 218 -2.51 -19.15 -0.36
CA VAL A 218 -1.64 -19.57 0.76
C VAL A 218 -1.83 -18.67 1.98
N LEU A 219 -1.84 -17.35 1.79
CA LEU A 219 -2.03 -16.40 2.90
C LEU A 219 -3.45 -16.48 3.50
N MET A 220 -4.46 -16.75 2.70
CA MET A 220 -5.84 -17.00 3.18
C MET A 220 -5.92 -18.26 4.04
N GLN A 221 -5.30 -19.36 3.61
CA GLN A 221 -5.27 -20.63 4.38
C GLN A 221 -4.58 -20.44 5.72
N LEU A 222 -3.44 -19.73 5.74
CA LEU A 222 -2.74 -19.39 6.98
C LEU A 222 -3.59 -18.49 7.89
N THR A 223 -4.25 -17.50 7.34
CA THR A 223 -5.16 -16.61 8.10
C THR A 223 -6.29 -17.39 8.74
N TRP A 224 -6.89 -18.33 7.99
CA TRP A 224 -7.93 -19.21 8.51
C TRP A 224 -7.42 -20.02 9.71
N THR A 225 -6.25 -20.66 9.57
CA THR A 225 -5.62 -21.44 10.63
C THR A 225 -5.30 -20.57 11.86
N LEU A 226 -4.70 -19.40 11.64
CA LEU A 226 -4.33 -18.47 12.72
C LEU A 226 -5.53 -17.91 13.49
N SER A 227 -6.70 -17.82 12.85
CA SER A 227 -7.92 -17.34 13.52
C SER A 227 -8.42 -18.27 14.63
N PHE A 228 -8.01 -19.54 14.63
CA PHE A 228 -8.31 -20.52 15.68
C PHE A 228 -7.16 -20.74 16.66
N TRP A 229 -5.98 -20.18 16.37
CA TRP A 229 -4.78 -20.46 17.17
C TRP A 229 -4.72 -19.58 18.43
N PRO A 230 -4.44 -20.16 19.63
CA PRO A 230 -4.42 -19.41 20.89
C PRO A 230 -3.12 -18.59 21.06
N VAL A 231 -2.95 -17.55 20.27
CA VAL A 231 -1.78 -16.66 20.28
C VAL A 231 -2.19 -15.19 20.44
N PRO A 232 -1.32 -14.35 21.02
CA PRO A 232 -1.53 -12.91 20.98
C PRO A 232 -1.66 -12.40 19.54
N ARG A 233 -2.65 -11.55 19.26
CA ARG A 233 -2.94 -11.05 17.89
C ARG A 233 -1.75 -10.41 17.20
N MET A 234 -0.95 -9.69 17.97
CA MET A 234 0.28 -9.07 17.45
C MET A 234 1.26 -10.13 16.92
N MET A 235 1.37 -11.27 17.60
CA MET A 235 2.23 -12.38 17.14
C MET A 235 1.66 -13.08 15.92
N ALA A 236 0.33 -13.25 15.85
CA ALA A 236 -0.33 -13.78 14.65
C ALA A 236 -0.12 -12.86 13.44
N ALA A 237 -0.27 -11.54 13.61
CA ALA A 237 -0.02 -10.55 12.59
C ALA A 237 1.46 -10.54 12.15
N LEU A 238 2.39 -10.59 13.10
CA LEU A 238 3.83 -10.65 12.81
C LEU A 238 4.19 -11.90 12.01
N PHE A 239 3.68 -13.06 12.43
CA PHE A 239 3.92 -14.33 11.74
C PHE A 239 3.38 -14.29 10.30
N LEU A 240 2.12 -13.91 10.11
CA LEU A 240 1.50 -13.84 8.78
C LEU A 240 2.23 -12.84 7.87
N SER A 241 2.64 -11.69 8.41
CA SER A 241 3.39 -10.69 7.64
C SER A 241 4.79 -11.17 7.27
N SER A 242 5.42 -11.97 8.11
CA SER A 242 6.73 -12.57 7.80
C SER A 242 6.63 -13.63 6.72
N VAL A 243 5.55 -14.41 6.72
CA VAL A 243 5.26 -15.32 5.61
C VAL A 243 5.01 -14.53 4.35
N PHE A 244 4.21 -13.45 4.40
CA PHE A 244 4.01 -12.53 3.28
C PHE A 244 5.35 -12.03 2.73
N TYR A 245 6.22 -11.50 3.59
CA TYR A 245 7.56 -11.03 3.21
C TYR A 245 8.36 -12.12 2.50
N SER A 246 8.38 -13.32 3.05
CA SER A 246 9.17 -14.42 2.50
C SER A 246 8.64 -14.90 1.15
N VAL A 247 7.32 -15.15 1.04
CA VAL A 247 6.75 -15.71 -0.20
C VAL A 247 6.66 -14.67 -1.32
N VAL A 248 6.32 -13.41 -1.00
CA VAL A 248 6.28 -12.34 -1.99
C VAL A 248 7.69 -11.94 -2.40
N GLY A 249 8.66 -11.88 -1.48
CA GLY A 249 10.06 -11.62 -1.80
C GLY A 249 10.67 -12.67 -2.71
N MET A 250 10.39 -13.97 -2.47
CA MET A 250 10.77 -15.04 -3.39
C MET A 250 10.09 -14.90 -4.76
N ALA A 251 8.80 -14.56 -4.78
CA ALA A 251 8.07 -14.35 -6.04
C ALA A 251 8.61 -13.16 -6.83
N GLN A 252 8.99 -12.06 -6.20
CA GLN A 252 9.66 -10.94 -6.87
C GLN A 252 10.97 -11.37 -7.55
N GLN A 253 11.80 -12.18 -6.87
CA GLN A 253 13.03 -12.71 -7.47
C GLN A 253 12.73 -13.69 -8.61
N TYR A 254 11.66 -14.46 -8.51
CA TYR A 254 11.18 -15.32 -9.58
C TYR A 254 10.73 -14.54 -10.81
N MET A 255 10.02 -13.41 -10.65
CA MET A 255 9.58 -12.56 -11.76
C MET A 255 10.77 -11.97 -12.54
N VAL A 256 11.84 -11.60 -11.84
CA VAL A 256 13.07 -11.03 -12.45
C VAL A 256 14.07 -12.11 -12.91
N GLU A 257 13.71 -13.39 -12.81
CA GLU A 257 14.55 -14.54 -13.15
C GLU A 257 15.91 -14.60 -12.41
N LYS A 258 15.94 -14.03 -11.20
CA LYS A 258 17.14 -13.96 -10.32
C LYS A 258 17.01 -14.83 -9.07
N MET A 259 16.43 -16.02 -9.21
CA MET A 259 16.32 -16.98 -8.11
C MET A 259 17.66 -17.66 -7.81
N TYR A 260 18.46 -17.06 -6.92
CA TYR A 260 19.67 -17.69 -6.41
C TYR A 260 19.35 -18.53 -5.17
N LYS A 261 20.01 -19.69 -5.03
CA LYS A 261 19.87 -20.57 -3.85
C LYS A 261 20.07 -19.83 -2.52
N LYS A 262 21.03 -18.90 -2.48
CA LYS A 262 21.32 -18.07 -1.30
C LYS A 262 20.12 -17.22 -0.90
N THR A 263 19.48 -16.55 -1.86
CA THR A 263 18.30 -15.72 -1.62
C THR A 263 17.11 -16.52 -1.08
N VAL A 264 16.87 -17.71 -1.63
CA VAL A 264 15.82 -18.61 -1.14
C VAL A 264 16.08 -19.02 0.32
N ILE A 265 17.34 -19.36 0.66
CA ILE A 265 17.72 -19.71 2.02
C ILE A 265 17.52 -18.55 2.99
N GLU A 266 17.85 -17.31 2.60
CA GLU A 266 17.65 -16.10 3.40
C GLU A 266 16.18 -15.87 3.75
N PHE A 267 15.28 -15.92 2.76
CA PHE A 267 13.83 -15.76 2.99
C PHE A 267 13.25 -16.92 3.85
N PHE A 268 13.69 -18.14 3.59
CA PHE A 268 13.24 -19.30 4.33
C PHE A 268 13.71 -19.27 5.79
N LEU A 269 14.93 -18.80 6.04
CA LEU A 269 15.47 -18.64 7.39
C LEU A 269 14.68 -17.61 8.19
N VAL A 270 14.32 -16.49 7.60
CA VAL A 270 13.44 -15.48 8.25
C VAL A 270 12.12 -16.11 8.65
N CYS A 271 11.50 -16.88 7.74
CA CYS A 271 10.24 -17.56 8.03
C CYS A 271 10.38 -18.57 9.19
N ILE A 272 11.45 -19.38 9.22
CA ILE A 272 11.72 -20.34 10.29
C ILE A 272 11.91 -19.65 11.64
N VAL A 273 12.75 -18.61 11.70
CA VAL A 273 13.02 -17.89 12.96
C VAL A 273 11.73 -17.37 13.56
N ILE A 274 10.88 -16.75 12.74
CA ILE A 274 9.62 -16.19 13.23
C ILE A 274 8.62 -17.31 13.56
N ALA A 275 8.60 -18.40 12.82
CA ALA A 275 7.80 -19.58 13.18
C ALA A 275 8.21 -20.17 14.54
N CYS A 276 9.51 -20.24 14.84
CA CYS A 276 9.99 -20.67 16.15
C CYS A 276 9.54 -19.72 17.27
N ILE A 277 9.64 -18.41 17.07
CA ILE A 277 9.15 -17.40 18.04
C ILE A 277 7.64 -17.53 18.22
N PHE A 278 6.88 -17.69 17.12
CA PHE A 278 5.45 -17.87 17.15
C PHE A 278 5.05 -19.11 17.97
N LEU A 279 5.68 -20.26 17.73
CA LEU A 279 5.43 -21.50 18.48
C LEU A 279 5.81 -21.37 19.96
N ALA A 280 6.90 -20.67 20.28
CA ALA A 280 7.35 -20.43 21.65
C ALA A 280 6.38 -19.49 22.42
N THR A 281 5.72 -18.57 21.72
CA THR A 281 4.74 -17.64 22.33
C THR A 281 3.33 -18.20 22.38
N THR A 282 3.08 -19.36 21.77
CA THR A 282 1.79 -20.05 21.81
C THR A 282 1.48 -20.54 23.23
N ARG A 283 0.31 -20.21 23.73
CA ARG A 283 -0.18 -20.68 25.03
C ARG A 283 -0.77 -22.10 24.89
N TRP A 284 0.07 -23.11 25.07
CA TRP A 284 -0.32 -24.52 24.96
C TRP A 284 -1.19 -25.00 26.12
N ARG A 285 -1.11 -24.33 27.28
CA ARG A 285 -1.98 -24.60 28.43
C ARG A 285 -3.17 -23.67 28.34
N GLY A 286 -4.35 -24.23 28.07
CA GLY A 286 -5.60 -23.51 28.17
C GLY A 286 -5.71 -22.87 29.57
N VAL A 287 -6.18 -21.64 29.62
CA VAL A 287 -6.55 -20.93 30.85
C VAL A 287 -7.80 -21.53 31.37
#